data_762fcf5bbb41a9e5d6b8e4479144672d
#
_entry.id   762fcf5bbb41a9e5d6b8e4479144672d
#
_cell.length_a   1.000
_cell.length_b   1.000
_cell.length_c   1.000
_cell.angle_alpha   90.00
_cell.angle_beta   90.00
_cell.angle_gamma   90.00
#
_symmetry.space_group_name_H-M   'P 1'
#
loop_
_entity.id
_entity.type
_entity.pdbx_description
1 polymer ?
#
loop_
_entity_poly.entity_id
_entity_poly.type
_entity_poly.pdbx_seq_one_letter_code
_entity_poly.pdbx_strand_id
1 'polypeptide(L)'
;MEKLFKLKAHGTDVKTEIRAGITTFFAMAYIIFVNSNYLSMTGMNKTGVMVATCISAAIGCLLTAFLANVPFCQAPGMGLNTFFTFTVCFGMGYTWEQALAIVFISGVLFLVVTVSPLRKKIIEAIPASLKAAISAGIGFFIALIGMFNVNIVTAFGTGIAGAYTDMGSITKGAALLALIGLAITAILVAYRVKGAIFIGIIATTLIGLLMGETVIPESFTVAGVGEAFGEVAFKLDFSGALSAGGVVPFLTAIITFAICDCFDTVGTLLGTAGNAGMLDENGNFPGGDRALIADAIATCTGALLGTSTVTTFVESSTGIEDGGRTGLTSMTTGILFLLAVILAPVAGIVPSAATAPALIIVGVFMMKGVLKIDWSDMETAIPCFLTIAMMPFAYSIADGIGFGIISYTLIKLARGKAKEVPVLMYILSVLFILSYVLLATTAA
;
A
#
# COMPACT_ATOMS: atom_id res chain seq x y z
N MET A 1 19.45 -1.27 25.37
CA MET A 1 19.17 -0.39 24.26
C MET A 1 20.46 0.02 23.51
N GLU A 2 21.47 0.65 24.19
CA GLU A 2 22.71 1.08 23.51
C GLU A 2 23.46 -0.04 22.80
N LYS A 3 23.63 -1.22 23.45
CA LYS A 3 24.32 -2.37 22.83
C LYS A 3 23.59 -2.91 21.60
N LEU A 4 22.26 -2.77 21.56
CA LEU A 4 21.41 -3.34 20.49
C LEU A 4 21.29 -2.39 19.31
N PHE A 5 20.99 -1.11 19.58
CA PHE A 5 20.68 -0.11 18.56
C PHE A 5 21.82 0.89 18.28
N LYS A 6 22.91 0.87 19.04
CA LYS A 6 24.09 1.75 18.87
C LYS A 6 23.70 3.25 18.80
N LEU A 7 22.84 3.68 19.71
CA LEU A 7 22.22 5.01 19.70
C LEU A 7 23.24 6.16 19.59
N LYS A 8 24.32 6.11 20.38
CA LYS A 8 25.37 7.13 20.36
C LYS A 8 26.09 7.20 19.01
N ALA A 9 26.29 6.06 18.34
CA ALA A 9 26.92 6.01 17.02
C ALA A 9 26.04 6.67 15.94
N HIS A 10 24.72 6.68 16.14
CA HIS A 10 23.74 7.33 15.27
C HIS A 10 23.35 8.74 15.73
N GLY A 11 24.01 9.29 16.75
CA GLY A 11 23.76 10.66 17.23
C GLY A 11 22.40 10.88 17.87
N THR A 12 21.81 9.84 18.49
CA THR A 12 20.49 9.87 19.10
C THR A 12 20.48 9.32 20.52
N ASP A 13 19.36 9.40 21.21
CA ASP A 13 19.14 8.88 22.56
C ASP A 13 17.80 8.16 22.69
N VAL A 14 17.62 7.40 23.78
CA VAL A 14 16.41 6.58 24.02
C VAL A 14 15.14 7.42 24.00
N LYS A 15 15.15 8.62 24.57
CA LYS A 15 13.96 9.48 24.69
C LYS A 15 13.54 10.00 23.31
N THR A 16 14.51 10.40 22.49
CA THR A 16 14.27 10.85 21.11
C THR A 16 13.71 9.73 20.25
N GLU A 17 14.29 8.53 20.32
CA GLU A 17 13.85 7.37 19.56
C GLU A 17 12.41 6.93 19.93
N ILE A 18 12.10 6.88 21.25
CA ILE A 18 10.74 6.55 21.70
C ILE A 18 9.73 7.60 21.23
N ARG A 19 10.07 8.90 21.36
CA ARG A 19 9.21 9.99 20.86
C ARG A 19 8.98 9.86 19.36
N ALA A 20 10.03 9.61 18.58
CA ALA A 20 9.97 9.40 17.15
C ALA A 20 9.06 8.20 16.78
N GLY A 21 9.19 7.09 17.52
CA GLY A 21 8.33 5.92 17.31
C GLY A 21 6.85 6.18 17.62
N ILE A 22 6.55 6.94 18.68
CA ILE A 22 5.18 7.37 19.00
C ILE A 22 4.64 8.27 17.87
N THR A 23 5.42 9.21 17.37
CA THR A 23 5.02 10.09 16.25
C THR A 23 4.74 9.29 14.99
N THR A 24 5.61 8.34 14.65
CA THR A 24 5.42 7.45 13.50
C THR A 24 4.15 6.60 13.66
N PHE A 25 3.92 6.02 14.84
CA PHE A 25 2.70 5.26 15.10
C PHE A 25 1.44 6.07 14.82
N PHE A 26 1.34 7.29 15.36
CA PHE A 26 0.16 8.14 15.11
C PHE A 26 0.01 8.55 13.64
N ALA A 27 1.12 8.70 12.92
CA ALA A 27 1.07 8.95 11.47
C ALA A 27 0.55 7.75 10.68
N MET A 28 0.85 6.51 11.13
CA MET A 28 0.49 5.26 10.47
C MET A 28 -0.81 4.63 10.99
N ALA A 29 -1.29 4.99 12.18
CA ALA A 29 -2.38 4.29 12.88
C ALA A 29 -3.71 4.26 12.10
N TYR A 30 -3.88 5.13 11.12
CA TYR A 30 -5.04 5.11 10.23
C TYR A 30 -5.20 3.78 9.49
N ILE A 31 -4.08 3.05 9.23
CA ILE A 31 -4.10 1.79 8.49
C ILE A 31 -4.91 0.71 9.21
N ILE A 32 -4.97 0.76 10.53
CA ILE A 32 -5.74 -0.17 11.37
C ILE A 32 -7.21 -0.21 10.92
N PHE A 33 -7.79 0.94 10.65
CA PHE A 33 -9.19 1.08 10.23
C PHE A 33 -9.35 0.95 8.72
N VAL A 34 -8.46 1.55 7.96
CA VAL A 34 -8.54 1.58 6.51
C VAL A 34 -8.34 0.18 5.93
N ASN A 35 -7.31 -0.55 6.36
CA ASN A 35 -7.06 -1.90 5.87
C ASN A 35 -8.21 -2.86 6.19
N SER A 36 -8.71 -2.84 7.43
CA SER A 36 -9.82 -3.69 7.84
C SER A 36 -11.11 -3.40 7.06
N ASN A 37 -11.39 -2.13 6.74
CA ASN A 37 -12.53 -1.77 5.90
C ASN A 37 -12.40 -2.31 4.48
N TYR A 38 -11.19 -2.25 3.89
CA TYR A 38 -10.97 -2.72 2.51
C TYR A 38 -11.05 -4.23 2.38
N LEU A 39 -10.28 -4.95 3.18
CA LEU A 39 -10.24 -6.39 3.07
C LEU A 39 -11.56 -7.04 3.46
N SER A 40 -12.31 -6.44 4.40
CA SER A 40 -13.64 -6.95 4.76
C SER A 40 -14.66 -6.89 3.61
N MET A 41 -14.46 -6.04 2.61
CA MET A 41 -15.32 -6.01 1.42
C MET A 41 -15.23 -7.33 0.62
N THR A 42 -14.15 -8.09 0.74
CA THR A 42 -13.97 -9.40 0.09
C THR A 42 -14.64 -10.56 0.85
N GLY A 43 -15.32 -10.28 1.96
CA GLY A 43 -15.95 -11.28 2.82
C GLY A 43 -15.12 -11.67 4.04
N MET A 44 -13.92 -11.10 4.25
CA MET A 44 -13.12 -11.34 5.44
C MET A 44 -13.76 -10.72 6.69
N ASN A 45 -13.58 -11.37 7.84
CA ASN A 45 -14.03 -10.81 9.11
C ASN A 45 -13.26 -9.53 9.46
N LYS A 46 -13.97 -8.39 9.54
CA LYS A 46 -13.39 -7.06 9.74
C LYS A 46 -12.53 -6.96 11.01
N THR A 47 -13.02 -7.53 12.13
CA THR A 47 -12.28 -7.55 13.39
C THR A 47 -11.03 -8.43 13.29
N GLY A 48 -11.16 -9.58 12.63
CA GLY A 48 -10.03 -10.48 12.36
C GLY A 48 -8.94 -9.81 11.54
N VAL A 49 -9.31 -9.12 10.46
CA VAL A 49 -8.36 -8.34 9.62
C VAL A 49 -7.70 -7.22 10.41
N MET A 50 -8.43 -6.54 11.29
CA MET A 50 -7.85 -5.51 12.14
C MET A 50 -6.76 -6.06 13.06
N VAL A 51 -7.02 -7.19 13.71
CA VAL A 51 -6.03 -7.88 14.55
C VAL A 51 -4.83 -8.32 13.71
N ALA A 52 -5.08 -8.93 12.56
CA ALA A 52 -4.04 -9.31 11.60
C ALA A 52 -3.19 -8.11 11.18
N THR A 53 -3.81 -6.96 10.91
CA THR A 53 -3.13 -5.71 10.57
C THR A 53 -2.20 -5.25 11.69
N CYS A 54 -2.68 -5.22 12.92
CA CYS A 54 -1.88 -4.80 14.07
C CYS A 54 -0.70 -5.73 14.33
N ILE A 55 -0.94 -7.05 14.31
CA ILE A 55 0.11 -8.04 14.59
C ILE A 55 1.14 -8.06 13.45
N SER A 56 0.71 -8.02 12.20
CA SER A 56 1.63 -8.03 11.05
C SER A 56 2.47 -6.75 10.98
N ALA A 57 1.86 -5.57 11.25
CA ALA A 57 2.60 -4.31 11.36
C ALA A 57 3.62 -4.35 12.49
N ALA A 58 3.26 -4.90 13.64
CA ALA A 58 4.19 -5.07 14.75
C ALA A 58 5.36 -5.98 14.38
N ILE A 59 5.10 -7.14 13.74
CA ILE A 59 6.15 -8.05 13.28
C ILE A 59 7.05 -7.35 12.26
N GLY A 60 6.49 -6.68 11.25
CA GLY A 60 7.25 -5.93 10.25
C GLY A 60 8.15 -4.87 10.88
N CYS A 61 7.62 -4.06 11.81
CA CYS A 61 8.38 -3.06 12.54
C CYS A 61 9.50 -3.69 13.39
N LEU A 62 9.24 -4.81 14.07
CA LEU A 62 10.24 -5.53 14.85
C LEU A 62 11.32 -6.16 13.97
N LEU A 63 10.95 -6.75 12.83
CA LEU A 63 11.92 -7.25 11.85
C LEU A 63 12.83 -6.13 11.36
N THR A 64 12.29 -4.98 10.99
CA THR A 64 13.06 -3.80 10.57
C THR A 64 13.96 -3.31 11.70
N ALA A 65 13.47 -3.29 12.94
CA ALA A 65 14.23 -2.88 14.11
C ALA A 65 15.45 -3.77 14.37
N PHE A 66 15.27 -5.10 14.33
CA PHE A 66 16.32 -6.02 14.73
C PHE A 66 17.22 -6.46 13.57
N LEU A 67 16.71 -6.61 12.35
CA LEU A 67 17.51 -7.02 11.20
C LEU A 67 18.28 -5.86 10.57
N ALA A 68 17.60 -4.71 10.41
CA ALA A 68 18.17 -3.56 9.70
C ALA A 68 18.69 -2.46 10.62
N ASN A 69 18.16 -2.34 11.83
CA ASN A 69 18.44 -1.25 12.78
C ASN A 69 18.18 0.13 12.18
N VAL A 70 17.04 0.31 11.53
CA VAL A 70 16.66 1.55 10.85
C VAL A 70 15.31 2.08 11.35
N PRO A 71 15.04 3.39 11.30
CA PRO A 71 13.83 3.99 11.83
C PRO A 71 12.65 3.94 10.85
N PHE A 72 12.57 2.87 10.05
CA PHE A 72 11.48 2.66 9.10
C PHE A 72 10.49 1.65 9.64
N CYS A 73 9.22 1.99 9.59
CA CYS A 73 8.12 1.19 10.10
C CYS A 73 7.33 0.58 8.95
N GLN A 74 6.77 -0.59 9.19
CA GLN A 74 6.05 -1.37 8.20
C GLN A 74 4.63 -1.63 8.66
N ALA A 75 3.70 -1.66 7.71
CA ALA A 75 2.31 -2.05 7.91
C ALA A 75 1.69 -2.49 6.56
N PRO A 76 0.47 -3.06 6.53
CA PRO A 76 -0.19 -3.40 5.27
C PRO A 76 -0.33 -2.18 4.35
N GLY A 77 0.26 -2.28 3.15
CA GLY A 77 0.39 -1.17 2.21
C GLY A 77 -0.90 -0.86 1.46
N MET A 78 -1.35 0.42 1.48
CA MET A 78 -2.64 0.80 0.91
C MET A 78 -2.79 0.51 -0.58
N GLY A 79 -1.75 0.74 -1.37
CA GLY A 79 -1.75 0.42 -2.80
C GLY A 79 -2.00 -1.07 -3.06
N LEU A 80 -1.31 -1.90 -2.30
CA LEU A 80 -1.38 -3.36 -2.42
C LEU A 80 -2.66 -3.93 -1.82
N ASN A 81 -3.20 -3.33 -0.75
CA ASN A 81 -4.53 -3.67 -0.20
C ASN A 81 -5.62 -3.42 -1.23
N THR A 82 -5.51 -2.32 -1.95
CA THR A 82 -6.42 -1.95 -3.03
C THR A 82 -6.31 -2.92 -4.20
N PHE A 83 -5.10 -3.28 -4.59
CA PHE A 83 -4.85 -4.29 -5.62
C PHE A 83 -5.40 -5.67 -5.21
N PHE A 84 -5.20 -6.08 -3.96
CA PHE A 84 -5.77 -7.29 -3.38
C PHE A 84 -7.30 -7.32 -3.54
N THR A 85 -7.97 -6.28 -3.04
CA THR A 85 -9.44 -6.24 -2.97
C THR A 85 -10.07 -6.07 -4.35
N PHE A 86 -9.66 -5.03 -5.07
CA PHE A 86 -10.39 -4.63 -6.28
C PHE A 86 -9.91 -5.32 -7.55
N THR A 87 -8.60 -5.54 -7.68
CA THR A 87 -8.08 -6.19 -8.88
C THR A 87 -8.11 -7.71 -8.75
N VAL A 88 -7.54 -8.26 -7.67
CA VAL A 88 -7.38 -9.71 -7.55
C VAL A 88 -8.71 -10.36 -7.15
N CYS A 89 -9.37 -9.89 -6.08
CA CYS A 89 -10.62 -10.52 -5.65
C CYS A 89 -11.78 -10.15 -6.58
N PHE A 90 -12.06 -8.86 -6.80
CA PHE A 90 -13.24 -8.48 -7.58
C PHE A 90 -13.00 -8.53 -9.09
N GLY A 91 -11.85 -8.11 -9.58
CA GLY A 91 -11.56 -8.06 -11.03
C GLY A 91 -11.20 -9.41 -11.62
N MET A 92 -10.32 -10.17 -10.95
CA MET A 92 -9.88 -11.49 -11.44
C MET A 92 -10.72 -12.65 -10.89
N GLY A 93 -11.64 -12.40 -9.93
CA GLY A 93 -12.56 -13.40 -9.39
C GLY A 93 -11.95 -14.38 -8.38
N TYR A 94 -10.79 -14.08 -7.82
CA TYR A 94 -10.19 -14.90 -6.75
C TYR A 94 -10.92 -14.71 -5.42
N THR A 95 -11.04 -15.79 -4.64
CA THR A 95 -11.46 -15.64 -3.24
C THR A 95 -10.35 -14.99 -2.42
N TRP A 96 -10.67 -14.45 -1.25
CA TRP A 96 -9.66 -13.81 -0.42
C TRP A 96 -8.60 -14.80 0.10
N GLU A 97 -8.96 -16.08 0.32
CA GLU A 97 -8.03 -17.14 0.69
C GLU A 97 -7.01 -17.42 -0.43
N GLN A 98 -7.49 -17.43 -1.67
CA GLN A 98 -6.66 -17.55 -2.86
C GLN A 98 -5.76 -16.34 -3.06
N ALA A 99 -6.30 -15.14 -2.83
CA ALA A 99 -5.53 -13.91 -2.89
C ALA A 99 -4.45 -13.84 -1.81
N LEU A 100 -4.71 -14.32 -0.59
CA LEU A 100 -3.69 -14.46 0.46
C LEU A 100 -2.57 -15.44 0.04
N ALA A 101 -2.91 -16.55 -0.62
CA ALA A 101 -1.91 -17.48 -1.15
C ALA A 101 -1.04 -16.82 -2.24
N ILE A 102 -1.63 -16.01 -3.13
CA ILE A 102 -0.90 -15.22 -4.13
C ILE A 102 0.05 -14.23 -3.45
N VAL A 103 -0.41 -13.50 -2.43
CA VAL A 103 0.42 -12.55 -1.66
C VAL A 103 1.58 -13.29 -0.98
N PHE A 104 1.33 -14.44 -0.37
CA PHE A 104 2.38 -15.24 0.26
C PHE A 104 3.46 -15.65 -0.76
N ILE A 105 3.06 -16.16 -1.93
CA ILE A 105 4.00 -16.56 -2.98
C ILE A 105 4.77 -15.34 -3.50
N SER A 106 4.11 -14.18 -3.65
CA SER A 106 4.78 -12.94 -4.05
C SER A 106 5.83 -12.49 -3.04
N GLY A 107 5.54 -12.61 -1.74
CA GLY A 107 6.49 -12.34 -0.65
C GLY A 107 7.69 -13.28 -0.68
N VAL A 108 7.46 -14.57 -0.92
CA VAL A 108 8.55 -15.56 -1.09
C VAL A 108 9.38 -15.22 -2.33
N LEU A 109 8.75 -14.88 -3.45
CA LEU A 109 9.44 -14.46 -4.66
C LEU A 109 10.29 -13.21 -4.40
N PHE A 110 9.72 -12.21 -3.72
CA PHE A 110 10.43 -11.00 -3.34
C PHE A 110 11.61 -11.29 -2.41
N LEU A 111 11.47 -12.21 -1.44
CA LEU A 111 12.55 -12.63 -0.56
C LEU A 111 13.68 -13.29 -1.36
N VAL A 112 13.36 -14.24 -2.25
CA VAL A 112 14.34 -14.91 -3.12
C VAL A 112 15.07 -13.92 -4.00
N VAL A 113 14.35 -12.95 -4.59
CA VAL A 113 14.94 -11.87 -5.39
C VAL A 113 15.88 -11.01 -4.53
N THR A 114 15.44 -10.62 -3.34
CA THR A 114 16.19 -9.71 -2.46
C THR A 114 17.50 -10.30 -1.96
N VAL A 115 17.54 -11.61 -1.64
CA VAL A 115 18.78 -12.28 -1.22
C VAL A 115 19.68 -12.71 -2.39
N SER A 116 19.16 -12.66 -3.61
CA SER A 116 19.90 -13.03 -4.82
C SER A 116 20.63 -11.84 -5.44
N PRO A 117 21.69 -12.08 -6.26
CA PRO A 117 22.34 -11.02 -7.03
C PRO A 117 21.43 -10.40 -8.09
N LEU A 118 20.28 -10.99 -8.39
CA LEU A 118 19.29 -10.50 -9.35
C LEU A 118 18.62 -9.21 -8.91
N ARG A 119 18.58 -8.92 -7.59
CA ARG A 119 17.94 -7.73 -7.03
C ARG A 119 18.34 -6.43 -7.73
N LYS A 120 19.64 -6.16 -7.84
CA LYS A 120 20.14 -4.94 -8.52
C LYS A 120 19.65 -4.87 -9.95
N LYS A 121 19.71 -5.97 -10.69
CA LYS A 121 19.25 -6.04 -12.08
C LYS A 121 17.74 -5.78 -12.21
N ILE A 122 16.93 -6.25 -11.27
CA ILE A 122 15.48 -6.03 -11.29
C ILE A 122 15.14 -4.58 -10.93
N ILE A 123 15.78 -4.03 -9.89
CA ILE A 123 15.58 -2.63 -9.50
C ILE A 123 16.02 -1.69 -10.63
N GLU A 124 17.11 -1.99 -11.33
CA GLU A 124 17.63 -1.19 -12.43
C GLU A 124 16.85 -1.39 -13.75
N ALA A 125 16.16 -2.52 -13.91
CA ALA A 125 15.47 -2.87 -15.14
C ALA A 125 14.28 -1.96 -15.45
N ILE A 126 13.55 -1.49 -14.46
CA ILE A 126 12.43 -0.56 -14.67
C ILE A 126 12.95 0.88 -14.53
N PRO A 127 12.73 1.74 -15.55
CA PRO A 127 13.16 3.14 -15.52
C PRO A 127 12.63 3.90 -14.32
N ALA A 128 13.43 4.81 -13.77
CA ALA A 128 13.05 5.58 -12.57
C ALA A 128 11.76 6.40 -12.79
N SER A 129 11.54 6.93 -13.98
CA SER A 129 10.33 7.63 -14.37
C SER A 129 9.10 6.72 -14.33
N LEU A 130 9.22 5.47 -14.80
CA LEU A 130 8.11 4.53 -14.79
C LEU A 130 7.78 4.06 -13.35
N LYS A 131 8.79 3.88 -12.48
CA LYS A 131 8.56 3.63 -11.03
C LYS A 131 7.81 4.79 -10.37
N ALA A 132 8.19 6.02 -10.69
CA ALA A 132 7.51 7.22 -10.21
C ALA A 132 6.06 7.30 -10.72
N ALA A 133 5.82 6.90 -11.97
CA ALA A 133 4.49 6.83 -12.57
C ALA A 133 3.63 5.75 -11.91
N ILE A 134 4.20 4.58 -11.59
CA ILE A 134 3.50 3.50 -10.87
C ILE A 134 3.00 4.03 -9.51
N SER A 135 3.86 4.66 -8.71
CA SER A 135 3.47 5.23 -7.41
C SER A 135 2.37 6.28 -7.57
N ALA A 136 2.51 7.21 -8.52
CA ALA A 136 1.51 8.24 -8.77
C ALA A 136 0.16 7.67 -9.24
N GLY A 137 0.18 6.67 -10.12
CA GLY A 137 -1.01 5.99 -10.61
C GLY A 137 -1.76 5.25 -9.50
N ILE A 138 -1.03 4.54 -8.64
CA ILE A 138 -1.59 3.91 -7.44
C ILE A 138 -2.24 4.96 -6.55
N GLY A 139 -1.57 6.08 -6.29
CA GLY A 139 -2.11 7.17 -5.48
C GLY A 139 -3.41 7.75 -6.05
N PHE A 140 -3.47 7.97 -7.37
CA PHE A 140 -4.67 8.44 -8.04
C PHE A 140 -5.80 7.41 -7.97
N PHE A 141 -5.50 6.14 -8.16
CA PHE A 141 -6.46 5.05 -8.06
C PHE A 141 -7.05 4.92 -6.64
N ILE A 142 -6.21 4.97 -5.60
CA ILE A 142 -6.66 4.94 -4.20
C ILE A 142 -7.59 6.12 -3.89
N ALA A 143 -7.25 7.33 -4.36
CA ALA A 143 -8.09 8.51 -4.17
C ALA A 143 -9.46 8.34 -4.83
N LEU A 144 -9.51 7.79 -6.06
CA LEU A 144 -10.75 7.49 -6.78
C LEU A 144 -11.61 6.49 -5.99
N ILE A 145 -11.01 5.41 -5.49
CA ILE A 145 -11.74 4.43 -4.67
C ILE A 145 -12.30 5.07 -3.40
N GLY A 146 -11.53 5.93 -2.73
CA GLY A 146 -12.01 6.68 -1.58
C GLY A 146 -13.26 7.52 -1.92
N MET A 147 -13.28 8.16 -3.08
CA MET A 147 -14.43 8.94 -3.56
C MET A 147 -15.63 8.06 -3.90
N PHE A 148 -15.42 6.90 -4.53
CA PHE A 148 -16.50 5.95 -4.83
C PHE A 148 -17.14 5.35 -3.58
N ASN A 149 -16.37 5.00 -2.58
CA ASN A 149 -16.85 4.35 -1.35
C ASN A 149 -17.87 5.20 -0.57
N VAL A 150 -17.85 6.49 -0.77
CA VAL A 150 -18.75 7.44 -0.07
C VAL A 150 -19.67 8.17 -1.04
N ASN A 151 -19.73 7.75 -2.30
CA ASN A 151 -20.56 8.35 -3.35
C ASN A 151 -20.30 9.86 -3.60
N ILE A 152 -19.06 10.33 -3.37
CA ILE A 152 -18.62 11.65 -3.89
C ILE A 152 -18.54 11.60 -5.41
N VAL A 153 -18.02 10.48 -5.93
CA VAL A 153 -18.04 10.12 -7.34
C VAL A 153 -18.81 8.81 -7.47
N THR A 154 -19.70 8.69 -8.45
CA THR A 154 -20.52 7.50 -8.70
C THR A 154 -20.32 7.03 -10.13
N ALA A 155 -20.38 5.70 -10.36
CA ALA A 155 -20.45 5.15 -11.70
C ALA A 155 -21.85 5.38 -12.28
N PHE A 156 -21.95 5.96 -13.48
CA PHE A 156 -23.20 6.26 -14.14
C PHE A 156 -23.27 5.60 -15.52
N GLY A 157 -24.26 4.72 -15.70
CA GLY A 157 -24.54 4.07 -16.97
C GLY A 157 -23.59 2.94 -17.37
N THR A 158 -23.90 2.30 -18.46
CA THR A 158 -23.10 1.25 -19.10
C THR A 158 -22.84 1.58 -20.56
N GLY A 159 -21.59 1.50 -21.00
CA GLY A 159 -21.18 1.70 -22.38
C GLY A 159 -20.84 3.15 -22.76
N ILE A 160 -20.57 3.37 -24.06
CA ILE A 160 -20.04 4.62 -24.62
C ILE A 160 -20.98 5.83 -24.44
N ALA A 161 -22.29 5.58 -24.28
CA ALA A 161 -23.30 6.62 -24.12
C ALA A 161 -23.52 7.08 -22.66
N GLY A 162 -22.94 6.38 -21.68
CA GLY A 162 -23.01 6.75 -20.26
C GLY A 162 -21.72 7.40 -19.80
N ALA A 163 -21.80 8.40 -18.93
CA ALA A 163 -20.63 8.89 -18.23
C ALA A 163 -20.12 7.78 -17.31
N TYR A 164 -18.83 7.49 -17.34
CA TYR A 164 -18.23 6.51 -16.43
C TYR A 164 -18.32 6.94 -14.98
N THR A 165 -18.30 8.24 -14.76
CA THR A 165 -18.35 8.85 -13.43
C THR A 165 -19.23 10.07 -13.45
N ASP A 166 -20.04 10.23 -12.42
CA ASP A 166 -20.84 11.43 -12.15
C ASP A 166 -20.59 11.88 -10.71
N MET A 167 -20.88 13.13 -10.44
CA MET A 167 -20.85 13.63 -9.08
C MET A 167 -22.06 13.11 -8.32
N GLY A 168 -21.83 12.39 -7.23
CA GLY A 168 -22.89 11.92 -6.35
C GLY A 168 -23.58 13.06 -5.59
N SER A 169 -24.53 12.71 -4.76
CA SER A 169 -25.19 13.67 -3.87
C SER A 169 -24.27 14.07 -2.71
N ILE A 170 -23.49 15.12 -2.90
CA ILE A 170 -22.48 15.61 -1.94
C ILE A 170 -23.08 16.39 -0.76
N THR A 171 -24.38 16.63 -0.76
CA THR A 171 -25.05 17.48 0.26
C THR A 171 -25.64 16.70 1.41
N LYS A 172 -25.61 15.37 1.38
CA LYS A 172 -26.26 14.49 2.38
C LYS A 172 -25.43 13.23 2.65
N GLY A 173 -25.69 12.61 3.79
CA GLY A 173 -25.21 11.30 4.13
C GLY A 173 -23.69 11.17 4.21
N ALA A 174 -23.20 10.00 3.86
CA ALA A 174 -21.78 9.65 3.93
C ALA A 174 -20.87 10.56 3.08
N ALA A 175 -21.36 11.08 1.93
CA ALA A 175 -20.58 11.97 1.09
C ALA A 175 -20.32 13.32 1.76
N LEU A 176 -21.35 13.92 2.39
CA LEU A 176 -21.18 15.16 3.13
C LEU A 176 -20.23 14.97 4.33
N LEU A 177 -20.43 13.89 5.09
CA LEU A 177 -19.56 13.56 6.21
C LEU A 177 -18.10 13.38 5.76
N ALA A 178 -17.86 12.68 4.65
CA ALA A 178 -16.54 12.50 4.10
C ALA A 178 -15.91 13.81 3.61
N LEU A 179 -16.67 14.72 3.01
CA LEU A 179 -16.18 16.05 2.61
C LEU A 179 -15.79 16.91 3.81
N ILE A 180 -16.57 16.87 4.89
CA ILE A 180 -16.21 17.54 6.15
C ILE A 180 -14.92 16.93 6.71
N GLY A 181 -14.82 15.60 6.74
CA GLY A 181 -13.61 14.88 7.16
C GLY A 181 -12.40 15.22 6.30
N LEU A 182 -12.58 15.33 4.98
CA LEU A 182 -11.52 15.71 4.06
C LEU A 182 -11.04 17.14 4.33
N ALA A 183 -11.96 18.09 4.55
CA ALA A 183 -11.61 19.46 4.89
C ALA A 183 -10.80 19.53 6.20
N ILE A 184 -11.26 18.83 7.26
CA ILE A 184 -10.55 18.76 8.54
C ILE A 184 -9.16 18.15 8.35
N THR A 185 -9.07 17.00 7.69
CA THR A 185 -7.79 16.30 7.49
C THR A 185 -6.83 17.12 6.64
N ALA A 186 -7.32 17.75 5.55
CA ALA A 186 -6.51 18.60 4.69
C ALA A 186 -5.95 19.83 5.44
N ILE A 187 -6.78 20.46 6.29
CA ILE A 187 -6.33 21.58 7.14
C ILE A 187 -5.24 21.11 8.11
N LEU A 188 -5.46 19.99 8.80
CA LEU A 188 -4.46 19.44 9.74
C LEU A 188 -3.15 19.08 9.03
N VAL A 189 -3.21 18.51 7.82
CA VAL A 189 -2.04 18.21 6.99
C VAL A 189 -1.34 19.50 6.55
N ALA A 190 -2.08 20.52 6.14
CA ALA A 190 -1.52 21.82 5.73
C ALA A 190 -0.78 22.50 6.90
N TYR A 191 -1.29 22.38 8.12
CA TYR A 191 -0.62 22.85 9.34
C TYR A 191 0.49 21.90 9.84
N ARG A 192 0.79 20.82 9.11
CA ARG A 192 1.79 19.81 9.47
C ARG A 192 1.56 19.19 10.85
N VAL A 193 0.30 19.01 11.24
CA VAL A 193 -0.06 18.36 12.50
C VAL A 193 0.33 16.86 12.40
N LYS A 194 1.10 16.41 13.40
CA LYS A 194 1.52 15.00 13.48
C LYS A 194 0.30 14.11 13.71
N GLY A 195 0.18 13.04 12.93
CA GLY A 195 -0.99 12.16 12.98
C GLY A 195 -2.27 12.79 12.40
N ALA A 196 -2.17 13.81 11.53
CA ALA A 196 -3.30 14.52 10.94
C ALA A 196 -4.39 13.59 10.38
N ILE A 197 -3.99 12.52 9.66
CA ILE A 197 -4.93 11.56 9.08
C ILE A 197 -5.69 10.81 10.17
N PHE A 198 -4.99 10.31 11.19
CA PHE A 198 -5.61 9.60 12.32
C PHE A 198 -6.57 10.50 13.10
N ILE A 199 -6.16 11.74 13.41
CA ILE A 199 -7.02 12.75 14.07
C ILE A 199 -8.23 13.06 13.19
N GLY A 200 -8.04 13.17 11.88
CA GLY A 200 -9.10 13.38 10.91
C GLY A 200 -10.15 12.26 10.93
N ILE A 201 -9.71 11.00 10.99
CA ILE A 201 -10.61 9.84 11.10
C ILE A 201 -11.42 9.91 12.39
N ILE A 202 -10.76 10.17 13.53
CA ILE A 202 -11.46 10.27 14.83
C ILE A 202 -12.48 11.41 14.80
N ALA A 203 -12.07 12.60 14.36
CA ALA A 203 -12.95 13.76 14.29
C ALA A 203 -14.17 13.50 13.39
N THR A 204 -13.94 12.90 12.21
CA THR A 204 -15.00 12.56 11.26
C THR A 204 -15.95 11.51 11.84
N THR A 205 -15.42 10.50 12.54
CA THR A 205 -16.24 9.48 13.22
C THR A 205 -17.13 10.11 14.28
N LEU A 206 -16.60 11.04 15.11
CA LEU A 206 -17.37 11.76 16.11
C LEU A 206 -18.47 12.65 15.49
N ILE A 207 -18.15 13.36 14.41
CA ILE A 207 -19.14 14.13 13.66
C ILE A 207 -20.20 13.21 13.06
N GLY A 208 -19.79 12.03 12.56
CA GLY A 208 -20.69 11.03 12.03
C GLY A 208 -21.69 10.49 13.07
N LEU A 209 -21.29 10.41 14.35
CA LEU A 209 -22.22 10.08 15.46
C LEU A 209 -23.32 11.16 15.59
N LEU A 210 -22.96 12.44 15.49
CA LEU A 210 -23.90 13.54 15.57
C LEU A 210 -24.84 13.63 14.35
N MET A 211 -24.36 13.20 13.18
CA MET A 211 -25.13 13.14 11.94
C MET A 211 -25.98 11.87 11.79
N GLY A 212 -25.80 10.86 12.66
CA GLY A 212 -26.48 9.56 12.55
C GLY A 212 -25.89 8.63 11.47
N GLU A 213 -24.72 8.97 10.90
CA GLU A 213 -24.03 8.18 9.88
C GLU A 213 -23.05 7.15 10.47
N THR A 214 -22.76 7.25 11.77
CA THR A 214 -21.91 6.32 12.50
C THR A 214 -22.76 5.48 13.45
N VAL A 215 -22.70 4.16 13.32
CA VAL A 215 -23.43 3.22 14.16
C VAL A 215 -22.53 2.74 15.29
N ILE A 216 -23.00 2.87 16.51
CA ILE A 216 -22.32 2.29 17.68
C ILE A 216 -22.75 0.83 17.81
N PRO A 217 -21.82 -0.16 17.85
CA PRO A 217 -22.17 -1.55 18.08
C PRO A 217 -22.86 -1.72 19.47
N GLU A 218 -23.83 -2.60 19.55
CA GLU A 218 -24.58 -2.86 20.79
C GLU A 218 -23.70 -3.44 21.92
N SER A 219 -22.55 -4.04 21.58
CA SER A 219 -21.61 -4.60 22.56
C SER A 219 -20.15 -4.37 22.16
N PHE A 220 -19.35 -3.92 23.14
CA PHE A 220 -17.89 -3.82 23.05
C PHE A 220 -17.28 -4.97 23.84
N THR A 221 -17.28 -6.17 23.29
CA THR A 221 -16.68 -7.31 23.97
C THR A 221 -15.34 -7.66 23.32
N VAL A 222 -14.31 -7.80 24.14
CA VAL A 222 -13.02 -8.40 23.74
C VAL A 222 -13.21 -9.92 23.53
N ALA A 223 -14.28 -10.50 24.08
CA ALA A 223 -14.69 -11.86 23.81
C ALA A 223 -15.02 -12.02 22.31
N GLY A 224 -14.41 -13.02 21.65
CA GLY A 224 -14.57 -13.23 20.20
C GLY A 224 -13.49 -12.62 19.31
N VAL A 225 -12.63 -11.72 19.83
CA VAL A 225 -11.51 -11.16 19.03
C VAL A 225 -10.55 -12.26 18.57
N GLY A 226 -10.26 -13.26 19.44
CA GLY A 226 -9.45 -14.41 19.06
C GLY A 226 -10.12 -15.33 18.05
N GLU A 227 -11.44 -15.53 18.15
CA GLU A 227 -12.22 -16.30 17.17
C GLU A 227 -12.24 -15.59 15.82
N ALA A 228 -12.54 -14.28 15.80
CA ALA A 228 -12.51 -13.46 14.60
C ALA A 228 -11.14 -13.49 13.91
N PHE A 229 -10.04 -13.44 14.67
CA PHE A 229 -8.69 -13.61 14.12
C PHE A 229 -8.47 -15.02 13.54
N GLY A 230 -8.95 -16.06 14.21
CA GLY A 230 -8.90 -17.44 13.72
C GLY A 230 -9.67 -17.69 12.43
N GLU A 231 -10.67 -16.85 12.10
CA GLU A 231 -11.40 -16.90 10.83
C GLU A 231 -10.56 -16.43 9.64
N VAL A 232 -9.58 -15.57 9.84
CA VAL A 232 -8.75 -15.01 8.76
C VAL A 232 -7.32 -15.55 8.74
N ALA A 233 -6.77 -15.93 9.91
CA ALA A 233 -5.40 -16.40 10.01
C ALA A 233 -5.23 -17.81 9.45
N PHE A 234 -4.12 -18.03 8.72
CA PHE A 234 -3.73 -19.31 8.14
C PHE A 234 -4.75 -19.93 7.17
N LYS A 235 -5.52 -19.08 6.47
CA LYS A 235 -6.57 -19.52 5.52
C LYS A 235 -6.11 -19.48 4.06
N LEU A 236 -4.85 -19.72 3.77
CA LEU A 236 -4.33 -19.68 2.42
C LEU A 236 -4.79 -20.88 1.59
N ASP A 237 -5.40 -20.63 0.43
CA ASP A 237 -5.78 -21.66 -0.55
C ASP A 237 -4.88 -21.63 -1.78
N PHE A 238 -3.78 -22.39 -1.73
CA PHE A 238 -2.83 -22.48 -2.84
C PHE A 238 -3.37 -23.28 -4.03
N SER A 239 -4.15 -24.32 -3.77
CA SER A 239 -4.70 -25.19 -4.81
C SER A 239 -5.78 -24.49 -5.61
N GLY A 240 -6.68 -23.79 -4.92
CA GLY A 240 -7.73 -22.99 -5.54
C GLY A 240 -7.15 -21.81 -6.32
N ALA A 241 -6.11 -21.15 -5.80
CA ALA A 241 -5.48 -20.03 -6.48
C ALA A 241 -4.90 -20.37 -7.87
N LEU A 242 -4.32 -21.57 -8.01
CA LEU A 242 -3.79 -22.01 -9.31
C LEU A 242 -4.91 -22.45 -10.27
N SER A 243 -6.00 -23.04 -9.76
CA SER A 243 -7.07 -23.61 -10.57
C SER A 243 -8.13 -22.59 -11.00
N ALA A 244 -8.38 -21.55 -10.20
CA ALA A 244 -9.48 -20.60 -10.43
C ALA A 244 -9.26 -19.70 -11.65
N GLY A 245 -8.06 -19.15 -11.85
CA GLY A 245 -7.76 -18.20 -12.93
C GLY A 245 -6.85 -18.74 -14.02
N GLY A 246 -6.32 -19.96 -13.87
CA GLY A 246 -5.29 -20.49 -14.75
C GLY A 246 -3.89 -19.89 -14.46
N VAL A 247 -2.87 -20.40 -15.14
CA VAL A 247 -1.46 -20.11 -14.86
C VAL A 247 -1.08 -18.64 -15.12
N VAL A 248 -1.59 -18.03 -16.20
CA VAL A 248 -1.15 -16.69 -16.62
C VAL A 248 -1.71 -15.59 -15.70
N PRO A 249 -3.02 -15.50 -15.39
CA PRO A 249 -3.52 -14.54 -14.39
C PRO A 249 -2.87 -14.72 -13.02
N PHE A 250 -2.66 -15.97 -12.60
CA PHE A 250 -1.98 -16.29 -11.34
C PHE A 250 -0.56 -15.74 -11.29
N LEU A 251 0.26 -15.98 -12.32
CA LEU A 251 1.62 -15.44 -12.42
C LEU A 251 1.61 -13.90 -12.53
N THR A 252 0.68 -13.34 -13.29
CA THR A 252 0.54 -11.88 -13.43
C THR A 252 0.27 -11.24 -12.08
N ALA A 253 -0.64 -11.79 -11.28
CA ALA A 253 -0.94 -11.27 -9.95
C ALA A 253 0.26 -11.36 -9.01
N ILE A 254 0.96 -12.50 -8.95
CA ILE A 254 2.17 -12.70 -8.13
C ILE A 254 3.25 -11.69 -8.51
N ILE A 255 3.55 -11.55 -9.80
CA ILE A 255 4.59 -10.65 -10.29
C ILE A 255 4.22 -9.20 -10.03
N THR A 256 2.95 -8.84 -10.21
CA THR A 256 2.48 -7.48 -9.93
C THR A 256 2.62 -7.14 -8.45
N PHE A 257 2.20 -8.02 -7.53
CA PHE A 257 2.44 -7.82 -6.10
C PHE A 257 3.93 -7.64 -5.79
N ALA A 258 4.78 -8.55 -6.27
CA ALA A 258 6.21 -8.52 -5.98
C ALA A 258 6.89 -7.25 -6.52
N ILE A 259 6.52 -6.80 -7.72
CA ILE A 259 7.04 -5.58 -8.35
C ILE A 259 6.57 -4.35 -7.57
N CYS A 260 5.28 -4.24 -7.28
CA CYS A 260 4.73 -3.09 -6.55
C CYS A 260 5.34 -2.99 -5.16
N ASP A 261 5.41 -4.10 -4.42
CA ASP A 261 5.97 -4.16 -3.07
C ASP A 261 7.46 -3.76 -3.05
N CYS A 262 8.25 -4.35 -3.95
CA CYS A 262 9.66 -4.02 -4.10
C CYS A 262 9.90 -2.53 -4.39
N PHE A 263 9.14 -1.95 -5.33
CA PHE A 263 9.37 -0.55 -5.73
C PHE A 263 8.78 0.45 -4.74
N ASP A 264 7.69 0.13 -4.07
CA ASP A 264 7.14 0.95 -3.00
C ASP A 264 8.13 1.05 -1.84
N THR A 265 8.66 -0.09 -1.39
CA THR A 265 9.67 -0.13 -0.31
C THR A 265 10.98 0.55 -0.71
N VAL A 266 11.54 0.24 -1.90
CA VAL A 266 12.78 0.89 -2.37
C VAL A 266 12.57 2.40 -2.53
N GLY A 267 11.45 2.82 -3.11
CA GLY A 267 11.11 4.23 -3.30
C GLY A 267 10.99 4.98 -1.98
N THR A 268 10.30 4.37 -1.02
CA THR A 268 10.12 4.92 0.34
C THR A 268 11.44 5.00 1.11
N LEU A 269 12.24 3.93 1.11
CA LEU A 269 13.53 3.90 1.79
C LEU A 269 14.47 4.97 1.24
N LEU A 270 14.69 5.00 -0.07
CA LEU A 270 15.62 5.95 -0.70
C LEU A 270 15.10 7.39 -0.66
N GLY A 271 13.80 7.59 -0.91
CA GLY A 271 13.20 8.92 -0.89
C GLY A 271 13.24 9.55 0.50
N THR A 272 12.88 8.80 1.54
CA THR A 272 12.85 9.30 2.92
C THR A 272 14.27 9.42 3.50
N ALA A 273 15.13 8.41 3.27
CA ALA A 273 16.51 8.47 3.72
C ALA A 273 17.29 9.62 3.06
N GLY A 274 17.03 9.91 1.77
CA GLY A 274 17.63 11.03 1.08
C GLY A 274 17.24 12.38 1.68
N ASN A 275 15.97 12.57 1.97
CA ASN A 275 15.48 13.81 2.60
C ASN A 275 16.03 13.98 4.04
N ALA A 276 16.33 12.88 4.71
CA ALA A 276 16.85 12.87 6.08
C ALA A 276 18.39 12.91 6.17
N GLY A 277 19.09 12.94 5.03
CA GLY A 277 20.57 12.93 4.99
C GLY A 277 21.17 11.60 5.49
N MET A 278 20.45 10.49 5.32
CA MET A 278 20.86 9.15 5.78
C MET A 278 21.51 8.30 4.66
N LEU A 279 21.69 8.86 3.46
CA LEU A 279 22.38 8.19 2.36
C LEU A 279 23.89 8.30 2.52
N ASP A 280 24.61 7.29 2.06
CA ASP A 280 26.07 7.30 1.95
C ASP A 280 26.53 8.17 0.76
N GLU A 281 27.87 8.33 0.61
CA GLU A 281 28.48 9.11 -0.47
C GLU A 281 28.12 8.59 -1.89
N ASN A 282 27.70 7.34 -2.00
CA ASN A 282 27.29 6.71 -3.25
C ASN A 282 25.74 6.76 -3.47
N GLY A 283 25.02 7.44 -2.57
CA GLY A 283 23.57 7.53 -2.64
C GLY A 283 22.82 6.26 -2.20
N ASN A 284 23.50 5.31 -1.53
CA ASN A 284 22.86 4.13 -0.98
C ASN A 284 22.42 4.38 0.47
N PHE A 285 21.37 3.69 0.88
CA PHE A 285 20.91 3.71 2.26
C PHE A 285 21.57 2.56 3.06
N PRO A 286 22.43 2.85 4.06
CA PRO A 286 23.02 1.82 4.91
C PRO A 286 21.95 1.03 5.66
N GLY A 287 21.94 -0.28 5.49
CA GLY A 287 20.89 -1.15 6.05
C GLY A 287 19.68 -1.39 5.12
N GLY A 288 19.61 -0.74 3.98
CA GLY A 288 18.52 -0.89 3.00
C GLY A 288 18.30 -2.33 2.56
N ASP A 289 19.37 -3.10 2.32
CA ASP A 289 19.29 -4.51 1.95
C ASP A 289 18.58 -5.36 3.01
N ARG A 290 18.90 -5.11 4.29
CA ARG A 290 18.26 -5.80 5.42
C ARG A 290 16.84 -5.34 5.64
N ALA A 291 16.54 -4.08 5.36
CA ALA A 291 15.19 -3.54 5.41
C ALA A 291 14.30 -4.22 4.34
N LEU A 292 14.81 -4.44 3.13
CA LEU A 292 14.10 -5.19 2.08
C LEU A 292 13.85 -6.66 2.44
N ILE A 293 14.82 -7.31 3.12
CA ILE A 293 14.61 -8.67 3.63
C ILE A 293 13.52 -8.69 4.71
N ALA A 294 13.54 -7.71 5.62
CA ALA A 294 12.51 -7.57 6.65
C ALA A 294 11.13 -7.37 6.04
N ASP A 295 11.03 -6.57 4.99
CA ASP A 295 9.81 -6.29 4.23
C ASP A 295 9.24 -7.55 3.56
N ALA A 296 10.08 -8.30 2.84
CA ALA A 296 9.66 -9.56 2.22
C ALA A 296 9.18 -10.61 3.23
N ILE A 297 9.85 -10.72 4.40
CA ILE A 297 9.41 -11.61 5.48
C ILE A 297 8.10 -11.09 6.08
N ALA A 298 7.95 -9.78 6.24
CA ALA A 298 6.74 -9.16 6.77
C ALA A 298 5.54 -9.38 5.83
N THR A 299 5.72 -9.30 4.51
CA THR A 299 4.71 -9.65 3.50
C THR A 299 4.28 -11.11 3.63
N CYS A 300 5.21 -12.06 3.74
CA CYS A 300 4.87 -13.47 3.97
C CYS A 300 4.10 -13.67 5.28
N THR A 301 4.53 -13.03 6.36
CA THR A 301 3.85 -13.14 7.66
C THR A 301 2.48 -12.47 7.66
N GLY A 302 2.32 -11.34 6.96
CA GLY A 302 1.06 -10.65 6.77
C GLY A 302 0.02 -11.55 6.09
N ALA A 303 0.39 -12.19 4.99
CA ALA A 303 -0.47 -13.14 4.29
C ALA A 303 -0.88 -14.33 5.17
N LEU A 304 0.05 -14.90 5.95
CA LEU A 304 -0.25 -15.97 6.90
C LEU A 304 -1.21 -15.53 7.99
N LEU A 305 -1.13 -14.29 8.45
CA LEU A 305 -1.98 -13.75 9.51
C LEU A 305 -3.35 -13.29 9.01
N GLY A 306 -3.58 -13.24 7.69
CA GLY A 306 -4.86 -12.85 7.11
C GLY A 306 -4.93 -11.35 6.76
N THR A 307 -3.82 -10.77 6.32
CA THR A 307 -3.78 -9.43 5.72
C THR A 307 -2.97 -9.44 4.42
N SER A 308 -3.03 -8.37 3.64
CA SER A 308 -2.28 -8.27 2.40
C SER A 308 -0.79 -7.96 2.65
N THR A 309 -0.04 -7.58 1.62
CA THR A 309 1.38 -7.24 1.70
C THR A 309 1.68 -6.21 2.79
N VAL A 310 2.68 -6.50 3.60
CA VAL A 310 3.21 -5.58 4.63
C VAL A 310 4.45 -4.90 4.07
N THR A 311 4.40 -3.59 3.89
CA THR A 311 5.44 -2.80 3.22
C THR A 311 5.91 -1.62 4.06
N THR A 312 7.01 -1.00 3.66
CA THR A 312 7.61 0.14 4.37
C THR A 312 6.80 1.41 4.11
N PHE A 313 6.38 2.09 5.18
CA PHE A 313 5.53 3.29 5.15
C PHE A 313 6.33 4.58 5.02
N VAL A 314 5.92 5.46 4.09
CA VAL A 314 6.50 6.80 3.90
C VAL A 314 6.29 7.71 5.12
N GLU A 315 5.26 7.47 5.91
CA GLU A 315 4.97 8.14 7.17
C GLU A 315 6.08 7.96 8.22
N SER A 316 6.97 6.99 8.04
CA SER A 316 8.21 6.87 8.83
C SER A 316 9.05 8.16 8.80
N SER A 317 8.90 8.97 7.75
CA SER A 317 9.54 10.29 7.65
C SER A 317 9.20 11.19 8.83
N THR A 318 8.00 11.10 9.39
CA THR A 318 7.59 11.96 10.52
C THR A 318 8.39 11.68 11.80
N GLY A 319 8.67 10.40 12.08
CA GLY A 319 9.54 10.01 13.19
C GLY A 319 11.01 10.32 12.93
N ILE A 320 11.45 10.17 11.68
CA ILE A 320 12.81 10.53 11.26
C ILE A 320 13.04 12.04 11.40
N GLU A 321 12.06 12.87 11.03
CA GLU A 321 12.07 14.32 11.24
C GLU A 321 12.11 14.69 12.74
N ASP A 322 11.49 13.87 13.60
CA ASP A 322 11.55 14.00 15.06
C ASP A 322 12.88 13.52 15.68
N GLY A 323 13.81 13.05 14.87
CA GLY A 323 15.15 12.64 15.31
C GLY A 323 15.34 11.12 15.43
N GLY A 324 14.39 10.30 15.00
CA GLY A 324 14.54 8.84 14.90
C GLY A 324 15.65 8.47 13.91
N ARG A 325 16.55 7.59 14.32
CA ARG A 325 17.73 7.19 13.52
C ARG A 325 18.00 5.70 13.56
N THR A 326 17.35 4.97 14.45
CA THR A 326 17.66 3.56 14.71
C THR A 326 16.41 2.70 14.77
N GLY A 327 16.61 1.40 14.84
CA GLY A 327 15.53 0.42 15.01
C GLY A 327 14.74 0.57 16.31
N LEU A 328 15.18 1.36 17.27
CA LEU A 328 14.41 1.62 18.49
C LEU A 328 13.13 2.41 18.18
N THR A 329 13.16 3.33 17.20
CA THR A 329 11.97 4.01 16.66
C THR A 329 10.99 2.97 16.10
N SER A 330 11.44 2.06 15.24
CA SER A 330 10.59 1.01 14.66
C SER A 330 10.06 0.05 15.70
N MET A 331 10.88 -0.36 16.66
CA MET A 331 10.46 -1.21 17.78
C MET A 331 9.35 -0.54 18.61
N THR A 332 9.49 0.73 18.90
CA THR A 332 8.47 1.49 19.66
C THR A 332 7.15 1.52 18.90
N THR A 333 7.17 1.80 17.60
CA THR A 333 5.98 1.76 16.75
C THR A 333 5.35 0.38 16.71
N GLY A 334 6.16 -0.68 16.57
CA GLY A 334 5.67 -2.07 16.58
C GLY A 334 4.98 -2.46 17.89
N ILE A 335 5.53 -2.05 19.04
CA ILE A 335 4.90 -2.28 20.36
C ILE A 335 3.55 -1.54 20.44
N LEU A 336 3.46 -0.32 19.92
CA LEU A 336 2.20 0.43 19.90
C LEU A 336 1.15 -0.22 19.00
N PHE A 337 1.54 -0.82 17.87
CA PHE A 337 0.64 -1.63 17.05
C PHE A 337 0.14 -2.87 17.79
N LEU A 338 0.97 -3.57 18.56
CA LEU A 338 0.51 -4.67 19.42
C LEU A 338 -0.49 -4.20 20.48
N LEU A 339 -0.24 -3.05 21.11
CA LEU A 339 -1.18 -2.48 22.07
C LEU A 339 -2.49 -2.05 21.41
N ALA A 340 -2.44 -1.62 20.14
CA ALA A 340 -3.63 -1.25 19.39
C ALA A 340 -4.60 -2.42 19.11
N VAL A 341 -4.18 -3.69 19.27
CA VAL A 341 -5.08 -4.86 19.24
C VAL A 341 -6.20 -4.72 20.24
N ILE A 342 -5.95 -4.06 21.39
CA ILE A 342 -6.97 -3.78 22.41
C ILE A 342 -8.13 -2.94 21.85
N LEU A 343 -7.86 -2.14 20.80
CA LEU A 343 -8.86 -1.31 20.11
C LEU A 343 -9.71 -2.10 19.09
N ALA A 344 -9.44 -3.39 18.89
CA ALA A 344 -10.15 -4.21 17.91
C ALA A 344 -11.70 -4.19 18.08
N PRO A 345 -12.26 -4.22 19.28
CA PRO A 345 -13.72 -4.11 19.45
C PRO A 345 -14.31 -2.77 18.96
N VAL A 346 -13.47 -1.74 18.86
CA VAL A 346 -13.87 -0.37 18.45
C VAL A 346 -13.80 -0.20 16.93
N ALA A 347 -13.18 -1.14 16.20
CA ALA A 347 -12.98 -1.05 14.75
C ALA A 347 -14.29 -0.88 13.96
N GLY A 348 -15.36 -1.50 14.45
CA GLY A 348 -16.68 -1.43 13.81
C GLY A 348 -17.31 -0.04 13.81
N ILE A 349 -16.90 0.84 14.72
CA ILE A 349 -17.46 2.21 14.84
C ILE A 349 -17.01 3.12 13.70
N VAL A 350 -15.77 2.93 13.20
CA VAL A 350 -15.22 3.81 12.19
C VAL A 350 -15.91 3.57 10.83
N PRO A 351 -16.75 4.53 10.35
CA PRO A 351 -17.46 4.38 9.09
C PRO A 351 -16.53 4.60 7.89
N SER A 352 -16.91 4.08 6.73
CA SER A 352 -16.19 4.33 5.47
C SER A 352 -16.06 5.82 5.15
N ALA A 353 -17.04 6.63 5.56
CA ALA A 353 -17.02 8.08 5.43
C ALA A 353 -15.87 8.76 6.19
N ALA A 354 -15.40 8.14 7.28
CA ALA A 354 -14.25 8.66 8.03
C ALA A 354 -12.90 8.18 7.46
N THR A 355 -12.87 7.04 6.76
CA THR A 355 -11.63 6.52 6.15
C THR A 355 -11.40 6.99 4.73
N ALA A 356 -12.43 7.37 3.99
CA ALA A 356 -12.31 7.89 2.62
C ALA A 356 -11.42 9.15 2.50
N PRO A 357 -11.50 10.15 3.39
CA PRO A 357 -10.57 11.28 3.41
C PRO A 357 -9.10 10.87 3.54
N ALA A 358 -8.81 9.84 4.34
CA ALA A 358 -7.46 9.31 4.50
C ALA A 358 -6.89 8.81 3.16
N LEU A 359 -7.69 8.08 2.39
CA LEU A 359 -7.29 7.55 1.08
C LEU A 359 -7.01 8.66 0.06
N ILE A 360 -7.83 9.71 0.06
CA ILE A 360 -7.63 10.86 -0.82
C ILE A 360 -6.30 11.55 -0.47
N ILE A 361 -6.03 11.77 0.81
CA ILE A 361 -4.79 12.43 1.27
C ILE A 361 -3.56 11.56 1.00
N VAL A 362 -3.64 10.23 1.24
CA VAL A 362 -2.56 9.30 0.87
C VAL A 362 -2.31 9.35 -0.64
N GLY A 363 -3.37 9.37 -1.46
CA GLY A 363 -3.25 9.57 -2.90
C GLY A 363 -2.49 10.85 -3.25
N VAL A 364 -2.78 11.97 -2.59
CA VAL A 364 -2.05 13.23 -2.77
C VAL A 364 -0.56 13.08 -2.43
N PHE A 365 -0.20 12.36 -1.37
CA PHE A 365 1.20 12.16 -1.02
C PHE A 365 1.95 11.34 -2.08
N MET A 366 1.31 10.35 -2.67
CA MET A 366 1.89 9.50 -3.72
C MET A 366 2.05 10.25 -5.05
N MET A 367 1.22 11.27 -5.33
CA MET A 367 1.33 12.10 -6.55
C MET A 367 2.63 12.89 -6.67
N LYS A 368 3.41 13.05 -5.60
CA LYS A 368 4.75 13.69 -5.66
C LYS A 368 5.69 13.00 -6.65
N GLY A 369 5.48 11.73 -6.94
CA GLY A 369 6.22 10.99 -7.96
C GLY A 369 6.18 11.62 -9.36
N VAL A 370 5.08 12.29 -9.71
CA VAL A 370 4.90 12.95 -11.02
C VAL A 370 5.98 13.99 -11.31
N LEU A 371 6.51 14.65 -10.29
CA LEU A 371 7.59 15.64 -10.42
C LEU A 371 8.93 15.04 -10.85
N LYS A 372 9.11 13.73 -10.75
CA LYS A 372 10.32 13.01 -11.16
C LYS A 372 10.27 12.53 -12.62
N ILE A 373 9.17 12.79 -13.32
CA ILE A 373 8.94 12.39 -14.71
C ILE A 373 9.33 13.56 -15.63
N ASP A 374 10.18 13.29 -16.61
CA ASP A 374 10.46 14.26 -17.67
C ASP A 374 9.35 14.22 -18.71
N TRP A 375 8.43 15.18 -18.61
CA TRP A 375 7.28 15.31 -19.51
C TRP A 375 7.66 15.92 -20.87
N SER A 376 8.88 16.43 -21.05
CA SER A 376 9.37 16.95 -22.33
C SER A 376 9.88 15.84 -23.25
N ASP A 377 10.33 14.70 -22.70
CA ASP A 377 10.72 13.51 -23.44
C ASP A 377 9.52 12.57 -23.66
N MET A 378 8.98 12.55 -24.89
CA MET A 378 7.82 11.72 -25.24
C MET A 378 8.09 10.21 -25.15
N GLU A 379 9.35 9.75 -25.26
CA GLU A 379 9.70 8.35 -25.06
C GLU A 379 9.43 7.91 -23.60
N THR A 380 9.53 8.84 -22.68
CA THR A 380 9.28 8.66 -21.24
C THR A 380 7.86 9.08 -20.84
N ALA A 381 7.39 10.21 -21.34
CA ALA A 381 6.12 10.81 -20.95
C ALA A 381 4.91 9.93 -21.32
N ILE A 382 4.87 9.36 -22.53
CA ILE A 382 3.75 8.53 -22.98
C ILE A 382 3.59 7.27 -22.10
N PRO A 383 4.62 6.44 -21.86
CA PRO A 383 4.48 5.29 -20.96
C PRO A 383 4.07 5.69 -19.54
N CYS A 384 4.63 6.77 -19.01
CA CYS A 384 4.29 7.24 -17.67
C CYS A 384 2.84 7.73 -17.60
N PHE A 385 2.37 8.47 -18.61
CA PHE A 385 0.97 8.89 -18.68
C PHE A 385 0.02 7.69 -18.73
N LEU A 386 0.30 6.71 -19.59
CA LEU A 386 -0.52 5.50 -19.70
C LEU A 386 -0.53 4.72 -18.39
N THR A 387 0.61 4.61 -17.70
CA THR A 387 0.68 3.98 -16.37
C THR A 387 -0.26 4.67 -15.39
N ILE A 388 -0.18 5.99 -15.28
CA ILE A 388 -0.96 6.78 -14.32
C ILE A 388 -2.45 6.76 -14.66
N ALA A 389 -2.78 6.94 -15.94
CA ALA A 389 -4.17 7.08 -16.37
C ALA A 389 -4.92 5.73 -16.38
N MET A 390 -4.26 4.65 -16.82
CA MET A 390 -4.94 3.36 -16.94
C MET A 390 -5.30 2.75 -15.59
N MET A 391 -4.59 3.03 -14.51
CA MET A 391 -4.93 2.51 -13.19
C MET A 391 -6.35 2.89 -12.74
N PRO A 392 -6.73 4.19 -12.69
CA PRO A 392 -8.08 4.58 -12.35
C PRO A 392 -9.10 4.27 -13.47
N PHE A 393 -8.74 4.39 -14.76
CA PHE A 393 -9.70 4.21 -15.85
C PHE A 393 -10.05 2.74 -16.11
N ALA A 394 -9.08 1.82 -16.00
CA ALA A 394 -9.33 0.39 -16.07
C ALA A 394 -9.72 -0.22 -14.71
N TYR A 395 -9.74 0.59 -13.64
CA TYR A 395 -9.99 0.14 -12.27
C TYR A 395 -9.03 -1.00 -11.84
N SER A 396 -7.78 -0.95 -12.31
CA SER A 396 -6.78 -2.01 -12.13
C SER A 396 -5.35 -1.46 -12.12
N ILE A 397 -4.63 -1.73 -11.04
CA ILE A 397 -3.20 -1.39 -10.93
C ILE A 397 -2.37 -2.20 -11.93
N ALA A 398 -2.70 -3.50 -12.10
CA ALA A 398 -1.98 -4.37 -13.03
C ALA A 398 -2.05 -3.84 -14.45
N ASP A 399 -3.23 -3.37 -14.89
CA ASP A 399 -3.40 -2.83 -16.23
C ASP A 399 -2.59 -1.56 -16.44
N GLY A 400 -2.57 -0.65 -15.46
CA GLY A 400 -1.72 0.54 -15.54
C GLY A 400 -0.24 0.19 -15.69
N ILE A 401 0.26 -0.75 -14.91
CA ILE A 401 1.64 -1.25 -15.02
C ILE A 401 1.88 -1.90 -16.37
N GLY A 402 0.97 -2.77 -16.82
CA GLY A 402 1.06 -3.47 -18.08
C GLY A 402 1.13 -2.51 -19.28
N PHE A 403 0.21 -1.54 -19.34
CA PHE A 403 0.22 -0.50 -20.39
C PHE A 403 1.50 0.34 -20.38
N GLY A 404 2.03 0.69 -19.21
CA GLY A 404 3.28 1.42 -19.08
C GLY A 404 4.48 0.63 -19.60
N ILE A 405 4.60 -0.63 -19.17
CA ILE A 405 5.71 -1.52 -19.58
C ILE A 405 5.66 -1.82 -21.09
N ILE A 406 4.49 -2.18 -21.60
CA ILE A 406 4.29 -2.49 -23.01
C ILE A 406 4.59 -1.26 -23.88
N SER A 407 4.02 -0.10 -23.56
CA SER A 407 4.22 1.12 -24.34
C SER A 407 5.67 1.59 -24.31
N TYR A 408 6.35 1.53 -23.17
CA TYR A 408 7.78 1.83 -23.08
C TYR A 408 8.61 0.92 -24.00
N THR A 409 8.36 -0.38 -23.93
CA THR A 409 9.07 -1.37 -24.74
C THR A 409 8.83 -1.13 -26.23
N LEU A 410 7.58 -0.91 -26.64
CA LEU A 410 7.21 -0.66 -28.03
C LEU A 410 7.83 0.64 -28.58
N ILE A 411 7.80 1.73 -27.83
CA ILE A 411 8.36 3.03 -28.24
C ILE A 411 9.87 2.90 -28.42
N LYS A 412 10.57 2.26 -27.47
CA LYS A 412 12.02 2.03 -27.58
C LYS A 412 12.39 1.15 -28.78
N LEU A 413 11.60 0.10 -29.05
CA LEU A 413 11.79 -0.74 -30.25
C LEU A 413 11.60 0.06 -31.55
N ALA A 414 10.51 0.83 -31.65
CA ALA A 414 10.21 1.65 -32.81
C ALA A 414 11.28 2.71 -33.11
N ARG A 415 11.94 3.20 -32.04
CA ARG A 415 13.08 4.15 -32.15
C ARG A 415 14.43 3.49 -32.47
N GLY A 416 14.45 2.17 -32.66
CA GLY A 416 15.70 1.43 -32.91
C GLY A 416 16.59 1.25 -31.67
N LYS A 417 16.06 1.55 -30.46
CA LYS A 417 16.78 1.50 -29.19
C LYS A 417 16.54 0.19 -28.43
N ALA A 418 16.38 -0.93 -29.15
CA ALA A 418 16.09 -2.24 -28.56
C ALA A 418 17.11 -2.66 -27.48
N LYS A 419 18.40 -2.28 -27.65
CA LYS A 419 19.45 -2.61 -26.67
C LYS A 419 19.37 -1.83 -25.36
N GLU A 420 18.64 -0.72 -25.34
CA GLU A 420 18.42 0.07 -24.10
C GLU A 420 17.33 -0.53 -23.22
N VAL A 421 16.52 -1.45 -23.77
CA VAL A 421 15.43 -2.09 -23.02
C VAL A 421 15.96 -3.34 -22.32
N PRO A 422 15.91 -3.40 -20.99
CA PRO A 422 16.33 -4.58 -20.23
C PRO A 422 15.49 -5.82 -20.58
N VAL A 423 16.12 -6.99 -20.56
CA VAL A 423 15.46 -8.27 -20.90
C VAL A 423 14.20 -8.51 -20.05
N LEU A 424 14.22 -8.12 -18.78
CA LEU A 424 13.06 -8.23 -17.89
C LEU A 424 11.85 -7.47 -18.43
N MET A 425 12.03 -6.27 -19.03
CA MET A 425 10.92 -5.49 -19.60
C MET A 425 10.27 -6.21 -20.78
N TYR A 426 11.05 -6.92 -21.61
CA TYR A 426 10.49 -7.76 -22.67
C TYR A 426 9.67 -8.92 -22.10
N ILE A 427 10.20 -9.62 -21.09
CA ILE A 427 9.50 -10.74 -20.44
C ILE A 427 8.16 -10.26 -19.84
N LEU A 428 8.18 -9.14 -19.12
CA LEU A 428 6.98 -8.56 -18.53
C LEU A 428 5.98 -8.10 -19.61
N SER A 429 6.45 -7.46 -20.69
CA SER A 429 5.59 -7.06 -21.81
C SER A 429 4.87 -8.26 -22.43
N VAL A 430 5.58 -9.35 -22.68
CA VAL A 430 4.98 -10.60 -23.20
C VAL A 430 3.98 -11.19 -22.23
N LEU A 431 4.30 -11.22 -20.93
CA LEU A 431 3.40 -11.74 -19.90
C LEU A 431 2.09 -10.94 -19.84
N PHE A 432 2.15 -9.61 -19.83
CA PHE A 432 0.94 -8.76 -19.80
C PHE A 432 0.14 -8.90 -21.10
N ILE A 433 0.78 -8.96 -22.27
CA ILE A 433 0.07 -9.17 -23.55
C ILE A 433 -0.65 -10.53 -23.52
N LEU A 434 0.01 -11.59 -23.07
CA LEU A 434 -0.61 -12.92 -22.96
C LEU A 434 -1.78 -12.90 -21.98
N SER A 435 -1.66 -12.21 -20.85
CA SER A 435 -2.75 -12.03 -19.89
C SER A 435 -3.96 -11.36 -20.53
N TYR A 436 -3.78 -10.28 -21.29
CA TYR A 436 -4.86 -9.58 -21.97
C TYR A 436 -5.52 -10.44 -23.07
N VAL A 437 -4.74 -11.17 -23.84
CA VAL A 437 -5.28 -12.08 -24.89
C VAL A 437 -6.11 -13.20 -24.27
N LEU A 438 -5.63 -13.80 -23.17
CA LEU A 438 -6.36 -14.85 -22.48
C LEU A 438 -7.67 -14.33 -21.85
N LEU A 439 -7.63 -13.17 -21.19
CA LEU A 439 -8.84 -12.56 -20.64
C LEU A 439 -9.87 -12.26 -21.74
N ALA A 440 -9.44 -11.76 -22.90
CA ALA A 440 -10.32 -11.50 -24.02
C ALA A 440 -10.95 -12.79 -24.59
N THR A 441 -10.23 -13.91 -24.58
CA THR A 441 -10.76 -15.21 -25.08
C THR A 441 -11.65 -15.93 -24.09
N THR A 442 -11.54 -15.65 -22.79
CA THR A 442 -12.41 -16.23 -21.76
C THR A 442 -13.68 -15.42 -21.51
N ALA A 443 -13.69 -14.14 -21.92
CA ALA A 443 -14.86 -13.25 -21.81
C ALA A 443 -15.78 -13.29 -23.06
N ALA A 444 -15.35 -13.94 -24.14
CA ALA A 444 -16.13 -14.20 -25.37
C ALA A 444 -16.81 -15.56 -25.32
#